data_8db47ee5373dc9af067a5d2e76ba2e95
#
_entry.id   8db47ee5373dc9af067a5d2e76ba2e95
#
_cell.length_a   1.000
_cell.length_b   1.000
_cell.length_c   1.000
_cell.angle_alpha   90.00
_cell.angle_beta   90.00
_cell.angle_gamma   90.00
#
_symmetry.space_group_name_H-M   'P 1'
#
loop_
_entity.id
_entity.type
_entity.pdbx_description
1 polymer ?
#
loop_
_entity_poly.entity_id
_entity_poly.type
_entity_poly.pdbx_seq_one_letter_code
_entity_poly.pdbx_strand_id
1 'polypeptide(L)'
;MSALRKKHPAHRQIAAALNWLHARVQPGAHLHADTRSIAAGDAFFAYAVDGADNRPFINSAIERGAAAVLVQPEGFSDAIDSSTTLAVPALNELAGSIASAWYNDPSDGMLVVGITGTNGKTSCSQWISAALTALGKRCAIIGTLGTGLPGQLVHTGFTTPDAPQLQRSLAQLRDVGAQAVAMEVSSHALHQGRVNGTAFDIAVFTNLTQDHLDYHGTFEAYEAAKARLFAWPELRAAVINRDDAAGRRLLASTQGRARTIAYGLDETLKDASGAGAQQADALLLASNVRATATGTAFHLTTSAWGNAEVEVQTLGAFNVSNLLGVLGALLAADVPFDAALAELAKLEPVNGRMQRLGGRLQNDEPLVVIDYAHTPDALEKTLEALRPMAAARGGELICMFGCGGDRDATKRSLMGAIAERIADGVVVTSDNPRSEDPQSIIEQIAVGMKDASKARRIEDRASAILQAIRSAAREDVIVLAGKGHEATQEIMGKKRAFSDQDHARLALAARATHARGGGE
;
A
#
# COMPACT_ATOMS: atom_id res chain seq x y z
N MET A 1 -22.57 1.59 -23.18
CA MET A 1 -21.56 0.51 -23.06
C MET A 1 -20.20 1.09 -23.42
N SER A 2 -19.24 1.04 -22.50
CA SER A 2 -17.88 1.56 -22.72
C SER A 2 -17.19 0.83 -23.90
N ALA A 3 -16.16 1.47 -24.46
CA ALA A 3 -15.34 0.86 -25.51
C ALA A 3 -14.63 -0.41 -25.02
N LEU A 4 -14.17 -0.41 -23.77
CA LEU A 4 -13.56 -1.57 -23.09
C LEU A 4 -14.50 -2.77 -23.05
N ARG A 5 -15.76 -2.57 -22.70
CA ARG A 5 -16.77 -3.63 -22.59
C ARG A 5 -17.09 -4.28 -23.94
N LYS A 6 -17.15 -3.49 -25.01
CA LYS A 6 -17.40 -4.02 -26.37
C LYS A 6 -16.27 -4.90 -26.88
N LYS A 7 -15.05 -4.67 -26.42
CA LYS A 7 -13.85 -5.43 -26.79
C LYS A 7 -13.62 -6.66 -25.90
N HIS A 8 -14.33 -6.78 -24.76
CA HIS A 8 -14.14 -7.89 -23.83
C HIS A 8 -14.58 -9.23 -24.48
N PRO A 9 -13.75 -10.30 -24.44
CA PRO A 9 -14.10 -11.58 -25.07
C PRO A 9 -15.45 -12.15 -24.59
N ALA A 10 -15.79 -11.98 -23.32
CA ALA A 10 -17.03 -12.44 -22.70
C ALA A 10 -18.16 -11.39 -22.70
N HIS A 11 -18.16 -10.39 -23.60
CA HIS A 11 -19.13 -9.30 -23.59
C HIS A 11 -20.60 -9.76 -23.62
N ARG A 12 -20.91 -10.87 -24.31
CA ARG A 12 -22.27 -11.45 -24.35
C ARG A 12 -22.68 -12.00 -22.99
N GLN A 13 -21.78 -12.65 -22.29
CA GLN A 13 -22.01 -13.23 -20.96
C GLN A 13 -22.21 -12.11 -19.92
N ILE A 14 -21.40 -11.06 -19.97
CA ILE A 14 -21.56 -9.86 -19.14
C ILE A 14 -22.92 -9.21 -19.39
N ALA A 15 -23.31 -9.03 -20.66
CA ALA A 15 -24.61 -8.45 -21.01
C ALA A 15 -25.78 -9.33 -20.54
N ALA A 16 -25.68 -10.64 -20.64
CA ALA A 16 -26.72 -11.56 -20.16
C ALA A 16 -26.88 -11.48 -18.63
N ALA A 17 -25.77 -11.47 -17.88
CA ALA A 17 -25.77 -11.31 -16.43
C ALA A 17 -26.40 -9.98 -16.00
N LEU A 18 -26.05 -8.88 -16.68
CA LEU A 18 -26.64 -7.56 -16.43
C LEU A 18 -28.13 -7.50 -16.68
N ASN A 19 -28.60 -8.02 -17.82
CA ASN A 19 -30.03 -8.05 -18.15
C ASN A 19 -30.80 -8.85 -17.09
N TRP A 20 -30.22 -9.96 -16.62
CA TRP A 20 -30.82 -10.78 -15.59
C TRP A 20 -30.88 -10.07 -14.23
N LEU A 21 -29.82 -9.33 -13.85
CA LEU A 21 -29.79 -8.51 -12.64
C LEU A 21 -30.80 -7.36 -12.73
N HIS A 22 -30.85 -6.60 -13.83
CA HIS A 22 -31.81 -5.50 -14.00
C HIS A 22 -33.28 -5.93 -13.95
N ALA A 23 -33.58 -7.18 -14.26
CA ALA A 23 -34.94 -7.73 -14.14
C ALA A 23 -35.35 -8.04 -12.69
N ARG A 24 -34.41 -8.11 -11.74
CA ARG A 24 -34.61 -8.59 -10.34
C ARG A 24 -34.20 -7.60 -9.27
N VAL A 25 -33.21 -6.81 -9.55
CA VAL A 25 -32.56 -5.89 -8.59
C VAL A 25 -33.00 -4.47 -8.89
N GLN A 26 -33.48 -3.75 -7.88
CA GLN A 26 -33.95 -2.38 -8.04
C GLN A 26 -32.79 -1.42 -8.37
N PRO A 27 -33.07 -0.32 -9.11
CA PRO A 27 -32.09 0.74 -9.29
C PRO A 27 -31.62 1.30 -7.93
N GLY A 28 -30.29 1.43 -7.78
CA GLY A 28 -29.68 1.93 -6.53
C GLY A 28 -29.29 0.85 -5.53
N ALA A 29 -29.70 -0.42 -5.73
CA ALA A 29 -29.21 -1.53 -4.93
C ALA A 29 -27.73 -1.85 -5.23
N HIS A 30 -27.06 -2.48 -4.28
CA HIS A 30 -25.63 -2.74 -4.34
C HIS A 30 -25.29 -4.20 -4.66
N LEU A 31 -24.10 -4.38 -5.22
CA LEU A 31 -23.53 -5.70 -5.50
C LEU A 31 -22.51 -6.02 -4.40
N HIS A 32 -22.51 -7.23 -3.89
CA HIS A 32 -21.66 -7.69 -2.80
C HIS A 32 -21.04 -9.05 -3.08
N ALA A 33 -19.81 -9.28 -2.61
CA ALA A 33 -19.18 -10.59 -2.48
C ALA A 33 -19.04 -11.03 -1.00
N ASP A 34 -19.48 -10.18 -0.06
CA ASP A 34 -19.50 -10.46 1.38
C ASP A 34 -20.94 -10.35 1.91
N THR A 35 -21.46 -11.45 2.43
CA THR A 35 -22.84 -11.53 2.95
C THR A 35 -23.10 -10.62 4.14
N ARG A 36 -22.07 -10.23 4.90
CA ARG A 36 -22.18 -9.35 6.06
C ARG A 36 -22.66 -7.94 5.70
N SER A 37 -22.43 -7.54 4.45
CA SER A 37 -22.76 -6.19 3.93
C SER A 37 -24.07 -6.15 3.15
N ILE A 38 -24.78 -7.27 2.98
CA ILE A 38 -26.02 -7.35 2.20
C ILE A 38 -27.17 -6.65 2.95
N ALA A 39 -27.86 -5.78 2.26
CA ALA A 39 -29.17 -5.23 2.61
C ALA A 39 -30.27 -5.84 1.73
N ALA A 40 -31.54 -5.72 2.19
CA ALA A 40 -32.66 -6.25 1.42
C ALA A 40 -32.76 -5.58 0.04
N GLY A 41 -32.85 -6.39 -1.00
CA GLY A 41 -32.89 -5.94 -2.40
C GLY A 41 -31.54 -5.91 -3.11
N ASP A 42 -30.42 -6.11 -2.42
CA ASP A 42 -29.07 -6.18 -3.01
C ASP A 42 -28.84 -7.48 -3.80
N ALA A 43 -27.73 -7.55 -4.53
CA ALA A 43 -27.31 -8.77 -5.21
C ALA A 43 -26.01 -9.34 -4.61
N PHE A 44 -25.92 -10.68 -4.59
CA PHE A 44 -24.75 -11.40 -4.10
C PHE A 44 -24.00 -12.08 -5.25
N PHE A 45 -22.68 -11.97 -5.24
CA PHE A 45 -21.77 -12.61 -6.19
C PHE A 45 -21.04 -13.75 -5.47
N ALA A 46 -21.41 -14.98 -5.80
CA ALA A 46 -20.92 -16.20 -5.19
C ALA A 46 -19.90 -16.89 -6.10
N TYR A 47 -18.62 -16.84 -5.73
CA TYR A 47 -17.54 -17.42 -6.52
C TYR A 47 -16.38 -17.88 -5.63
N ALA A 48 -15.53 -18.75 -6.17
CA ALA A 48 -14.31 -19.18 -5.53
C ALA A 48 -13.10 -18.49 -6.17
N VAL A 49 -12.17 -18.06 -5.33
CA VAL A 49 -10.81 -17.66 -5.71
C VAL A 49 -9.83 -18.40 -4.81
N ASP A 50 -8.55 -18.48 -5.19
CA ASP A 50 -7.57 -19.24 -4.44
C ASP A 50 -7.60 -18.93 -2.93
N GLY A 51 -7.85 -19.97 -2.15
CA GLY A 51 -7.91 -19.91 -0.69
C GLY A 51 -9.22 -19.37 -0.09
N ALA A 52 -10.19 -18.94 -0.93
CA ALA A 52 -11.48 -18.43 -0.43
C ALA A 52 -12.63 -18.83 -1.35
N ASP A 53 -13.69 -19.38 -0.76
CA ASP A 53 -14.95 -19.74 -1.45
C ASP A 53 -16.12 -19.15 -0.67
N ASN A 54 -16.87 -18.24 -1.28
CA ASN A 54 -18.03 -17.62 -0.66
C ASN A 54 -19.37 -18.25 -1.12
N ARG A 55 -19.34 -19.26 -1.99
CA ARG A 55 -20.54 -19.96 -2.49
C ARG A 55 -21.34 -20.68 -1.39
N PRO A 56 -20.73 -21.27 -0.34
CA PRO A 56 -21.49 -21.82 0.78
C PRO A 56 -22.40 -20.83 1.51
N PHE A 57 -22.19 -19.53 1.31
CA PHE A 57 -23.00 -18.48 1.94
C PHE A 57 -24.20 -18.00 1.11
N ILE A 58 -24.55 -18.66 -0.01
CA ILE A 58 -25.70 -18.31 -0.86
C ILE A 58 -26.99 -18.26 -0.05
N ASN A 59 -27.31 -19.28 0.74
CA ASN A 59 -28.51 -19.31 1.56
C ASN A 59 -28.53 -18.15 2.58
N SER A 60 -27.42 -17.88 3.22
CA SER A 60 -27.29 -16.74 4.14
C SER A 60 -27.49 -15.39 3.42
N ALA A 61 -27.04 -15.25 2.17
CA ALA A 61 -27.31 -14.06 1.39
C ALA A 61 -28.81 -13.87 1.09
N ILE A 62 -29.51 -14.95 0.72
CA ILE A 62 -30.96 -14.94 0.46
C ILE A 62 -31.73 -14.63 1.73
N GLU A 63 -31.39 -15.27 2.87
CA GLU A 63 -31.99 -15.00 4.18
C GLU A 63 -31.83 -13.54 4.62
N ARG A 64 -30.73 -12.89 4.23
CA ARG A 64 -30.51 -11.45 4.48
C ARG A 64 -31.24 -10.54 3.49
N GLY A 65 -31.97 -11.10 2.52
CA GLY A 65 -32.79 -10.37 1.58
C GLY A 65 -32.13 -10.06 0.24
N ALA A 66 -31.08 -10.78 -0.14
CA ALA A 66 -30.53 -10.67 -1.51
C ALA A 66 -31.61 -10.97 -2.53
N ALA A 67 -31.88 -10.02 -3.43
CA ALA A 67 -32.90 -10.17 -4.51
C ALA A 67 -32.40 -11.02 -5.68
N ALA A 68 -31.09 -11.16 -5.82
CA ALA A 68 -30.44 -11.91 -6.89
C ALA A 68 -29.08 -12.45 -6.45
N VAL A 69 -28.72 -13.64 -6.96
CA VAL A 69 -27.41 -14.25 -6.74
C VAL A 69 -26.81 -14.64 -8.08
N LEU A 70 -25.59 -14.18 -8.38
CA LEU A 70 -24.76 -14.74 -9.46
C LEU A 70 -23.83 -15.78 -8.84
N VAL A 71 -23.77 -16.99 -9.40
CA VAL A 71 -22.94 -18.09 -8.87
C VAL A 71 -21.99 -18.63 -9.93
N GLN A 72 -20.74 -18.84 -9.54
CA GLN A 72 -19.77 -19.58 -10.34
C GLN A 72 -20.07 -21.08 -10.23
N PRO A 73 -20.44 -21.76 -11.35
CA PRO A 73 -20.83 -23.16 -11.29
C PRO A 73 -19.65 -24.14 -11.21
N GLU A 74 -18.45 -23.77 -11.64
CA GLU A 74 -17.30 -24.67 -11.68
C GLU A 74 -16.91 -25.14 -10.27
N GLY A 75 -16.94 -26.46 -10.06
CA GLY A 75 -16.62 -27.08 -8.76
C GLY A 75 -17.65 -26.82 -7.66
N PHE A 76 -18.89 -26.42 -8.00
CA PHE A 76 -20.00 -26.26 -7.08
C PHE A 76 -21.05 -27.31 -7.35
N SER A 77 -21.39 -28.14 -6.34
CA SER A 77 -22.27 -29.30 -6.49
C SER A 77 -23.69 -29.13 -5.92
N ASP A 78 -23.91 -28.05 -5.16
CA ASP A 78 -25.20 -27.81 -4.53
C ASP A 78 -26.26 -27.39 -5.56
N ALA A 79 -27.50 -27.74 -5.27
CA ALA A 79 -28.63 -27.39 -6.12
C ALA A 79 -28.80 -25.85 -6.19
N ILE A 80 -28.84 -25.31 -7.41
CA ILE A 80 -29.03 -23.90 -7.66
C ILE A 80 -30.52 -23.64 -7.89
N ASP A 81 -31.16 -22.84 -7.04
CA ASP A 81 -32.52 -22.35 -7.29
C ASP A 81 -32.50 -21.30 -8.40
N SER A 82 -32.96 -21.67 -9.58
CA SER A 82 -32.98 -20.82 -10.76
C SER A 82 -33.94 -19.62 -10.68
N SER A 83 -34.77 -19.53 -9.65
CA SER A 83 -35.68 -18.39 -9.45
C SER A 83 -34.93 -17.15 -8.95
N THR A 84 -33.95 -17.34 -8.07
CA THR A 84 -33.16 -16.28 -7.42
C THR A 84 -31.69 -16.28 -7.84
N THR A 85 -31.22 -17.33 -8.51
CA THR A 85 -29.80 -17.55 -8.78
C THR A 85 -29.54 -17.78 -10.28
N LEU A 86 -28.51 -17.12 -10.83
CA LEU A 86 -28.01 -17.31 -12.19
C LEU A 86 -26.60 -17.90 -12.14
N ALA A 87 -26.39 -19.03 -12.82
CA ALA A 87 -25.05 -19.57 -13.04
C ALA A 87 -24.29 -18.73 -14.09
N VAL A 88 -23.13 -18.26 -13.72
CA VAL A 88 -22.23 -17.47 -14.57
C VAL A 88 -20.85 -18.13 -14.58
N PRO A 89 -20.50 -18.88 -15.65
CA PRO A 89 -19.18 -19.47 -15.78
C PRO A 89 -18.05 -18.42 -15.65
N ALA A 90 -16.95 -18.79 -14.98
CA ALA A 90 -15.82 -17.91 -14.71
C ALA A 90 -16.21 -16.58 -14.01
N LEU A 91 -17.20 -16.61 -13.11
CA LEU A 91 -17.67 -15.40 -12.42
C LEU A 91 -16.56 -14.69 -11.64
N ASN A 92 -15.59 -15.43 -11.08
CA ASN A 92 -14.41 -14.86 -10.42
C ASN A 92 -13.61 -13.92 -11.32
N GLU A 93 -13.57 -14.17 -12.63
CA GLU A 93 -12.91 -13.30 -13.62
C GLU A 93 -13.83 -12.17 -14.11
N LEU A 94 -15.14 -12.42 -14.15
CA LEU A 94 -16.14 -11.53 -14.73
C LEU A 94 -16.79 -10.59 -13.71
N ALA A 95 -16.68 -10.87 -12.41
CA ALA A 95 -17.36 -10.13 -11.35
C ALA A 95 -17.09 -8.62 -11.45
N GLY A 96 -15.83 -8.22 -11.65
CA GLY A 96 -15.45 -6.82 -11.80
C GLY A 96 -16.05 -6.16 -13.04
N SER A 97 -16.04 -6.85 -14.18
CA SER A 97 -16.61 -6.32 -15.43
C SER A 97 -18.15 -6.23 -15.37
N ILE A 98 -18.81 -7.16 -14.72
CA ILE A 98 -20.27 -7.10 -14.48
C ILE A 98 -20.59 -5.95 -13.54
N ALA A 99 -19.84 -5.81 -12.43
CA ALA A 99 -20.03 -4.74 -11.47
C ALA A 99 -19.73 -3.35 -12.08
N SER A 100 -18.65 -3.23 -12.87
CA SER A 100 -18.34 -2.00 -13.61
C SER A 100 -19.53 -1.57 -14.48
N ALA A 101 -20.08 -2.53 -15.22
CA ALA A 101 -21.22 -2.28 -16.08
C ALA A 101 -22.50 -1.90 -15.29
N TRP A 102 -22.73 -2.52 -14.13
CA TRP A 102 -23.85 -2.17 -13.25
C TRP A 102 -23.76 -0.72 -12.75
N TYR A 103 -22.54 -0.27 -12.38
CA TYR A 103 -22.29 1.09 -11.93
C TYR A 103 -21.94 2.09 -13.06
N ASN A 104 -22.27 1.77 -14.30
CA ASN A 104 -22.05 2.62 -15.50
C ASN A 104 -20.57 2.96 -15.74
N ASP A 105 -19.71 1.93 -15.71
CA ASP A 105 -18.27 2.01 -16.01
C ASP A 105 -17.58 3.20 -15.33
N PRO A 106 -17.53 3.20 -13.99
CA PRO A 106 -17.19 4.40 -13.20
C PRO A 106 -15.77 4.91 -13.45
N SER A 107 -14.84 4.05 -13.86
CA SER A 107 -13.46 4.43 -14.15
C SER A 107 -13.26 5.12 -15.50
N ASP A 108 -14.18 4.97 -16.45
CA ASP A 108 -14.02 5.49 -17.82
C ASP A 108 -13.93 7.04 -17.91
N GLY A 109 -14.44 7.74 -16.92
CA GLY A 109 -14.44 9.21 -16.88
C GLY A 109 -13.41 9.83 -15.94
N MET A 110 -12.58 9.01 -15.29
CA MET A 110 -11.57 9.43 -14.33
C MET A 110 -10.18 9.02 -14.79
N LEU A 111 -9.16 9.79 -14.43
CA LEU A 111 -7.76 9.36 -14.53
C LEU A 111 -7.47 8.33 -13.44
N VAL A 112 -7.22 7.07 -13.79
CA VAL A 112 -6.94 6.02 -12.80
C VAL A 112 -5.47 5.63 -12.83
N VAL A 113 -4.78 5.89 -11.70
CA VAL A 113 -3.38 5.52 -11.49
C VAL A 113 -3.34 4.30 -10.57
N GLY A 114 -2.91 3.15 -11.10
CA GLY A 114 -2.69 1.93 -10.33
C GLY A 114 -1.25 1.83 -9.84
N ILE A 115 -1.04 1.64 -8.55
CA ILE A 115 0.29 1.54 -7.94
C ILE A 115 0.50 0.13 -7.38
N THR A 116 1.51 -0.58 -7.85
CA THR A 116 1.89 -1.90 -7.35
C THR A 116 3.37 -1.98 -6.97
N GLY A 117 3.71 -2.98 -6.19
CA GLY A 117 5.05 -3.25 -5.64
C GLY A 117 4.96 -3.90 -4.27
N THR A 118 6.06 -4.26 -3.65
CA THR A 118 6.08 -4.75 -2.27
C THR A 118 5.90 -3.58 -1.31
N ASN A 119 6.76 -2.59 -1.39
CA ASN A 119 6.79 -1.40 -0.54
C ASN A 119 6.48 -0.12 -1.34
N GLY A 120 6.10 0.98 -0.67
CA GLY A 120 5.93 2.30 -1.28
C GLY A 120 4.53 2.60 -1.86
N LYS A 121 3.65 1.62 -2.04
CA LYS A 121 2.30 1.80 -2.63
C LYS A 121 1.50 2.90 -1.93
N THR A 122 1.40 2.83 -0.61
CA THR A 122 0.63 3.79 0.21
C THR A 122 1.20 5.20 0.11
N SER A 123 2.53 5.35 0.23
CA SER A 123 3.17 6.66 0.08
C SER A 123 2.90 7.25 -1.31
N CYS A 124 3.10 6.46 -2.37
CA CYS A 124 2.87 6.91 -3.73
C CYS A 124 1.40 7.28 -3.98
N SER A 125 0.43 6.48 -3.54
CA SER A 125 -1.00 6.77 -3.75
C SER A 125 -1.42 8.06 -3.03
N GLN A 126 -0.99 8.27 -1.78
CA GLN A 126 -1.26 9.47 -1.02
C GLN A 126 -0.62 10.71 -1.67
N TRP A 127 0.64 10.62 -2.08
CA TRP A 127 1.37 11.72 -2.69
C TRP A 127 0.86 12.09 -4.09
N ILE A 128 0.53 11.11 -4.94
CA ILE A 128 -0.11 11.36 -6.24
C ILE A 128 -1.44 12.06 -6.03
N SER A 129 -2.26 11.59 -5.09
CA SER A 129 -3.55 12.21 -4.80
C SER A 129 -3.40 13.64 -4.28
N ALA A 130 -2.46 13.88 -3.36
CA ALA A 130 -2.19 15.20 -2.82
C ALA A 130 -1.74 16.17 -3.92
N ALA A 131 -0.75 15.78 -4.74
CA ALA A 131 -0.21 16.61 -5.80
C ALA A 131 -1.26 16.91 -6.89
N LEU A 132 -2.00 15.92 -7.39
CA LEU A 132 -3.06 16.14 -8.38
C LEU A 132 -4.17 17.05 -7.83
N THR A 133 -4.55 16.86 -6.56
CA THR A 133 -5.57 17.71 -5.93
C THR A 133 -5.10 19.15 -5.77
N ALA A 134 -3.85 19.39 -5.36
CA ALA A 134 -3.25 20.71 -5.27
C ALA A 134 -3.17 21.41 -6.64
N LEU A 135 -3.00 20.63 -7.72
CA LEU A 135 -3.01 21.11 -9.10
C LEU A 135 -4.43 21.27 -9.69
N GLY A 136 -5.47 21.16 -8.86
CA GLY A 136 -6.86 21.38 -9.26
C GLY A 136 -7.58 20.14 -9.84
N LYS A 137 -6.92 18.98 -9.91
CA LYS A 137 -7.55 17.73 -10.32
C LYS A 137 -7.93 16.89 -9.09
N ARG A 138 -9.18 16.99 -8.65
CA ARG A 138 -9.70 16.30 -7.45
C ARG A 138 -9.44 14.80 -7.51
N CYS A 139 -8.42 14.34 -6.81
CA CYS A 139 -7.95 12.96 -6.85
C CYS A 139 -8.31 12.20 -5.56
N ALA A 140 -9.07 11.12 -5.71
CA ALA A 140 -9.41 10.22 -4.62
C ALA A 140 -8.32 9.15 -4.42
N ILE A 141 -8.42 8.45 -3.30
CA ILE A 141 -7.51 7.35 -2.92
C ILE A 141 -8.33 6.08 -2.71
N ILE A 142 -7.79 4.95 -3.14
CA ILE A 142 -8.23 3.61 -2.74
C ILE A 142 -6.99 2.85 -2.27
N GLY A 143 -6.91 2.53 -0.99
CA GLY A 143 -5.70 1.90 -0.46
C GLY A 143 -5.80 1.49 1.01
N THR A 144 -4.65 1.16 1.56
CA THR A 144 -4.50 0.65 2.93
C THR A 144 -5.03 1.61 3.99
N LEU A 145 -4.87 2.92 3.79
CA LEU A 145 -5.38 3.95 4.73
C LEU A 145 -6.89 4.18 4.59
N GLY A 146 -7.51 3.66 3.55
CA GLY A 146 -8.94 3.80 3.30
C GLY A 146 -9.26 4.20 1.86
N THR A 147 -10.55 4.43 1.63
CA THR A 147 -11.12 4.87 0.36
C THR A 147 -11.81 6.22 0.55
N GLY A 148 -11.54 7.20 -0.30
CA GLY A 148 -12.16 8.52 -0.20
C GLY A 148 -11.31 9.64 -0.79
N LEU A 149 -11.77 10.87 -0.60
CA LEU A 149 -10.96 12.06 -0.88
C LEU A 149 -9.97 12.31 0.27
N PRO A 150 -8.84 13.01 0.03
CA PRO A 150 -7.92 13.38 1.10
C PRO A 150 -8.64 14.03 2.29
N GLY A 151 -8.33 13.56 3.50
CA GLY A 151 -8.98 14.02 4.74
C GLY A 151 -10.36 13.40 5.03
N GLN A 152 -10.92 12.58 4.12
CA GLN A 152 -12.22 11.92 4.25
C GLN A 152 -12.15 10.43 3.92
N LEU A 153 -11.05 9.78 4.29
CA LEU A 153 -10.86 8.36 4.04
C LEU A 153 -11.70 7.51 4.99
N VAL A 154 -12.44 6.56 4.42
CA VAL A 154 -13.19 5.53 5.15
C VAL A 154 -12.42 4.21 5.06
N HIS A 155 -12.10 3.61 6.20
CA HIS A 155 -11.37 2.35 6.23
C HIS A 155 -12.25 1.19 5.72
N THR A 156 -11.77 0.47 4.71
CA THR A 156 -12.51 -0.61 4.04
C THR A 156 -12.06 -2.01 4.47
N GLY A 157 -11.01 -2.11 5.28
CA GLY A 157 -10.45 -3.39 5.73
C GLY A 157 -9.50 -4.06 4.75
N PHE A 158 -9.36 -3.54 3.54
CA PHE A 158 -8.50 -4.10 2.48
C PHE A 158 -7.68 -3.01 1.80
N THR A 159 -6.45 -3.34 1.43
CA THR A 159 -5.62 -2.47 0.57
C THR A 159 -6.28 -2.28 -0.81
N THR A 160 -6.85 -3.36 -1.36
CA THR A 160 -7.62 -3.36 -2.61
C THR A 160 -8.90 -4.13 -2.34
N PRO A 161 -10.08 -3.51 -2.40
CA PRO A 161 -11.38 -4.16 -2.17
C PRO A 161 -11.65 -5.32 -3.13
N ASP A 162 -12.67 -6.16 -2.83
CA ASP A 162 -13.21 -7.11 -3.79
C ASP A 162 -13.82 -6.41 -5.00
N ALA A 163 -14.05 -7.16 -6.08
CA ALA A 163 -14.44 -6.58 -7.36
C ALA A 163 -15.77 -5.80 -7.32
N PRO A 164 -16.89 -6.29 -6.76
CA PRO A 164 -18.11 -5.52 -6.60
C PRO A 164 -17.93 -4.27 -5.74
N GLN A 165 -17.22 -4.38 -4.61
CA GLN A 165 -16.98 -3.25 -3.71
C GLN A 165 -16.08 -2.20 -4.36
N LEU A 166 -15.06 -2.61 -5.11
CA LEU A 166 -14.18 -1.69 -5.84
C LEU A 166 -14.98 -0.84 -6.84
N GLN A 167 -15.80 -1.47 -7.68
CA GLN A 167 -16.57 -0.76 -8.69
C GLN A 167 -17.62 0.17 -8.08
N ARG A 168 -18.25 -0.23 -6.97
CA ARG A 168 -19.13 0.63 -6.17
C ARG A 168 -18.36 1.84 -5.62
N SER A 169 -17.19 1.62 -5.06
CA SER A 169 -16.34 2.70 -4.53
C SER A 169 -15.96 3.69 -5.61
N LEU A 170 -15.55 3.21 -6.80
CA LEU A 170 -15.24 4.07 -7.94
C LEU A 170 -16.45 4.90 -8.37
N ALA A 171 -17.66 4.31 -8.39
CA ALA A 171 -18.89 5.03 -8.70
C ALA A 171 -19.19 6.13 -7.66
N GLN A 172 -19.09 5.79 -6.38
CA GLN A 172 -19.28 6.77 -5.30
C GLN A 172 -18.28 7.93 -5.37
N LEU A 173 -17.01 7.64 -5.68
CA LEU A 173 -15.97 8.65 -5.84
C LEU A 173 -16.25 9.55 -7.05
N ARG A 174 -16.64 8.99 -8.19
CA ARG A 174 -17.08 9.74 -9.36
C ARG A 174 -18.26 10.67 -9.01
N ASP A 175 -19.26 10.15 -8.32
CA ASP A 175 -20.50 10.86 -8.00
C ASP A 175 -20.27 12.03 -7.01
N VAL A 176 -19.23 11.94 -6.14
CA VAL A 176 -18.77 13.07 -5.33
C VAL A 176 -17.78 13.98 -6.05
N GLY A 177 -17.57 13.79 -7.35
CA GLY A 177 -16.80 14.68 -8.22
C GLY A 177 -15.30 14.40 -8.26
N ALA A 178 -14.84 13.19 -7.93
CA ALA A 178 -13.45 12.81 -8.20
C ALA A 178 -13.19 12.79 -9.71
N GLN A 179 -12.08 13.39 -10.12
CA GLN A 179 -11.61 13.45 -11.51
C GLN A 179 -10.45 12.49 -11.74
N ALA A 180 -9.82 12.03 -10.66
CA ALA A 180 -8.76 11.06 -10.68
C ALA A 180 -8.85 10.13 -9.47
N VAL A 181 -8.21 8.96 -9.57
CA VAL A 181 -8.06 8.00 -8.47
C VAL A 181 -6.63 7.47 -8.46
N ALA A 182 -5.94 7.58 -7.32
CA ALA A 182 -4.68 6.91 -7.06
C ALA A 182 -4.96 5.65 -6.22
N MET A 183 -4.76 4.47 -6.81
CA MET A 183 -5.17 3.20 -6.21
C MET A 183 -4.01 2.28 -5.94
N GLU A 184 -3.91 1.78 -4.71
CA GLU A 184 -3.02 0.67 -4.37
C GLU A 184 -3.56 -0.64 -4.97
N VAL A 185 -2.74 -1.30 -5.80
CA VAL A 185 -3.10 -2.56 -6.45
C VAL A 185 -2.19 -3.67 -5.91
N SER A 186 -2.74 -4.48 -4.99
CA SER A 186 -2.00 -5.59 -4.39
C SER A 186 -1.85 -6.78 -5.35
N SER A 187 -0.82 -7.60 -5.15
CA SER A 187 -0.63 -8.83 -5.93
C SER A 187 -1.79 -9.80 -5.78
N HIS A 188 -2.38 -9.91 -4.59
CA HIS A 188 -3.59 -10.68 -4.34
C HIS A 188 -4.76 -10.17 -5.19
N ALA A 189 -4.95 -8.85 -5.26
CA ALA A 189 -6.03 -8.26 -6.05
C ALA A 189 -5.89 -8.53 -7.55
N LEU A 190 -4.65 -8.45 -8.05
CA LEU A 190 -4.34 -8.80 -9.45
C LEU A 190 -4.53 -10.29 -9.73
N HIS A 191 -4.10 -11.15 -8.79
CA HIS A 191 -4.24 -12.59 -8.93
C HIS A 191 -5.70 -13.03 -8.87
N GLN A 192 -6.47 -12.46 -7.96
CA GLN A 192 -7.89 -12.79 -7.73
C GLN A 192 -8.87 -12.04 -8.65
N GLY A 193 -8.40 -11.24 -9.61
CA GLY A 193 -9.25 -10.49 -10.51
C GLY A 193 -10.09 -9.37 -9.85
N ARG A 194 -9.73 -8.93 -8.64
CA ARG A 194 -10.51 -7.89 -7.91
C ARG A 194 -10.59 -6.56 -8.65
N VAL A 195 -9.57 -6.26 -9.47
CA VAL A 195 -9.48 -5.01 -10.23
C VAL A 195 -10.01 -5.14 -11.67
N ASN A 196 -10.50 -6.32 -12.06
CA ASN A 196 -11.09 -6.52 -13.38
C ASN A 196 -12.26 -5.53 -13.59
N GLY A 197 -12.41 -5.05 -14.81
CA GLY A 197 -13.41 -4.03 -15.16
C GLY A 197 -13.01 -2.59 -14.82
N THR A 198 -11.83 -2.36 -14.22
CA THR A 198 -11.29 -1.02 -14.01
C THR A 198 -10.47 -0.59 -15.22
N ALA A 199 -10.66 0.64 -15.70
CA ALA A 199 -9.83 1.24 -16.74
C ALA A 199 -8.64 1.95 -16.08
N PHE A 200 -7.43 1.37 -16.18
CA PHE A 200 -6.21 2.01 -15.71
C PHE A 200 -5.57 2.81 -16.84
N ASP A 201 -5.28 4.10 -16.59
CA ASP A 201 -4.51 4.95 -17.49
C ASP A 201 -3.01 4.84 -17.26
N ILE A 202 -2.60 4.81 -15.99
CA ILE A 202 -1.19 4.81 -15.59
C ILE A 202 -0.95 3.68 -14.60
N ALA A 203 0.10 2.90 -14.81
CA ALA A 203 0.59 1.90 -13.88
C ALA A 203 1.95 2.32 -13.30
N VAL A 204 2.11 2.24 -11.98
CA VAL A 204 3.36 2.53 -11.28
C VAL A 204 3.89 1.28 -10.61
N PHE A 205 5.16 0.91 -10.87
CA PHE A 205 5.88 -0.17 -10.20
C PHE A 205 6.95 0.40 -9.29
N THR A 206 6.86 0.10 -7.99
CA THR A 206 7.81 0.61 -7.00
C THR A 206 9.01 -0.31 -6.77
N ASN A 207 8.78 -1.56 -6.39
CA ASN A 207 9.81 -2.57 -6.13
C ASN A 207 9.21 -3.96 -5.94
N LEU A 208 10.08 -4.99 -5.95
CA LEU A 208 9.72 -6.37 -5.62
C LEU A 208 10.75 -6.96 -4.65
N THR A 209 10.36 -7.17 -3.41
CA THR A 209 11.16 -7.86 -2.37
C THR A 209 10.37 -9.02 -1.78
N GLN A 210 11.00 -9.87 -0.97
CA GLN A 210 10.35 -11.05 -0.43
C GLN A 210 9.17 -10.68 0.47
N ASP A 211 7.97 -11.09 0.07
CA ASP A 211 6.73 -10.97 0.83
C ASP A 211 5.67 -11.90 0.22
N HIS A 212 4.63 -12.24 0.98
CA HIS A 212 3.45 -12.99 0.51
C HIS A 212 3.74 -14.34 -0.17
N LEU A 213 4.85 -15.01 0.15
CA LEU A 213 5.17 -16.34 -0.39
C LEU A 213 4.26 -17.43 0.21
N ASP A 214 3.68 -17.18 1.37
CA ASP A 214 2.61 -17.99 1.97
C ASP A 214 1.39 -18.12 1.04
N TYR A 215 1.10 -17.09 0.27
CA TYR A 215 -0.02 -17.06 -0.70
C TYR A 215 0.42 -17.45 -2.12
N HIS A 216 1.49 -16.84 -2.64
CA HIS A 216 1.91 -17.04 -4.03
C HIS A 216 2.74 -18.31 -4.26
N GLY A 217 3.27 -18.92 -3.19
CA GLY A 217 4.12 -20.11 -3.24
C GLY A 217 5.54 -19.84 -3.71
N THR A 218 5.72 -19.08 -4.80
CA THR A 218 7.05 -18.74 -5.36
C THR A 218 7.20 -17.25 -5.63
N PHE A 219 8.45 -16.80 -5.71
CA PHE A 219 8.77 -15.41 -6.02
C PHE A 219 8.38 -15.05 -7.46
N GLU A 220 8.51 -15.99 -8.39
CA GLU A 220 8.13 -15.85 -9.80
C GLU A 220 6.61 -15.67 -9.95
N ALA A 221 5.80 -16.43 -9.21
CA ALA A 221 4.34 -16.28 -9.20
C ALA A 221 3.92 -14.92 -8.62
N TYR A 222 4.62 -14.46 -7.57
CA TYR A 222 4.41 -13.14 -6.98
C TYR A 222 4.73 -12.01 -7.96
N GLU A 223 5.87 -12.10 -8.68
CA GLU A 223 6.24 -11.17 -9.75
C GLU A 223 5.21 -11.18 -10.89
N ALA A 224 4.85 -12.38 -11.38
CA ALA A 224 3.87 -12.53 -12.45
C ALA A 224 2.50 -11.94 -12.11
N ALA A 225 2.07 -12.06 -10.85
CA ALA A 225 0.84 -11.43 -10.39
C ALA A 225 0.89 -9.90 -10.54
N LYS A 226 1.99 -9.25 -10.11
CA LYS A 226 2.15 -7.79 -10.27
C LYS A 226 2.29 -7.35 -11.72
N ALA A 227 2.97 -8.15 -12.55
CA ALA A 227 3.17 -7.87 -13.97
C ALA A 227 1.85 -7.73 -14.76
N ARG A 228 0.75 -8.35 -14.28
CA ARG A 228 -0.57 -8.22 -14.90
C ARG A 228 -1.03 -6.77 -15.06
N LEU A 229 -0.69 -5.88 -14.12
CA LEU A 229 -1.06 -4.47 -14.20
C LEU A 229 -0.43 -3.76 -15.42
N PHE A 230 0.77 -4.17 -15.83
CA PHE A 230 1.51 -3.59 -16.97
C PHE A 230 1.11 -4.18 -18.33
N ALA A 231 0.33 -5.25 -18.29
CA ALA A 231 -0.32 -5.83 -19.48
C ALA A 231 -1.80 -5.41 -19.59
N TRP A 232 -2.24 -4.42 -18.78
CA TRP A 232 -3.63 -4.00 -18.73
C TRP A 232 -4.11 -3.44 -20.08
N PRO A 233 -5.35 -3.76 -20.49
CA PRO A 233 -5.88 -3.22 -21.74
C PRO A 233 -5.94 -1.68 -21.72
N GLU A 234 -5.49 -1.06 -22.83
CA GLU A 234 -5.54 0.40 -23.01
C GLU A 234 -4.74 1.23 -22.00
N LEU A 235 -3.77 0.61 -21.28
CA LEU A 235 -2.84 1.32 -20.42
C LEU A 235 -2.07 2.38 -21.24
N ARG A 236 -2.17 3.66 -20.82
CA ARG A 236 -1.53 4.78 -21.53
C ARG A 236 -0.05 4.91 -21.20
N ALA A 237 0.29 4.74 -19.91
CA ALA A 237 1.67 4.86 -19.46
C ALA A 237 2.03 3.88 -18.33
N ALA A 238 3.29 3.47 -18.30
CA ALA A 238 3.91 2.64 -17.29
C ALA A 238 5.11 3.37 -16.68
N VAL A 239 5.08 3.61 -15.38
CA VAL A 239 6.15 4.26 -14.61
C VAL A 239 6.85 3.19 -13.78
N ILE A 240 8.10 2.90 -14.09
CA ILE A 240 8.76 1.67 -13.64
C ILE A 240 10.12 1.96 -13.01
N ASN A 241 10.30 1.48 -11.79
CA ASN A 241 11.58 1.51 -11.09
C ASN A 241 12.58 0.56 -11.78
N ARG A 242 13.62 1.11 -12.40
CA ARG A 242 14.67 0.37 -13.10
C ARG A 242 15.77 -0.20 -12.17
N ASP A 243 15.86 0.30 -10.94
CA ASP A 243 16.84 -0.19 -9.98
C ASP A 243 16.49 -1.62 -9.53
N ASP A 244 15.20 -1.94 -9.54
CA ASP A 244 14.68 -3.28 -9.25
C ASP A 244 14.81 -4.24 -10.46
N ALA A 245 15.23 -5.47 -10.19
CA ALA A 245 15.41 -6.47 -11.26
C ALA A 245 14.09 -6.83 -11.96
N ALA A 246 12.97 -6.93 -11.21
CA ALA A 246 11.64 -7.14 -11.79
C ALA A 246 11.21 -5.92 -12.60
N GLY A 247 11.55 -4.70 -12.16
CA GLY A 247 11.30 -3.47 -12.92
C GLY A 247 11.98 -3.48 -14.29
N ARG A 248 13.23 -3.92 -14.37
CA ARG A 248 13.92 -4.07 -15.66
C ARG A 248 13.23 -5.08 -16.60
N ARG A 249 12.74 -6.21 -16.07
CA ARG A 249 11.97 -7.18 -16.85
C ARG A 249 10.62 -6.60 -17.30
N LEU A 250 9.95 -5.84 -16.44
CA LEU A 250 8.70 -5.15 -16.78
C LEU A 250 8.89 -4.11 -17.89
N LEU A 251 9.96 -3.32 -17.85
CA LEU A 251 10.29 -2.37 -18.92
C LEU A 251 10.38 -3.07 -20.27
N ALA A 252 11.12 -4.19 -20.33
CA ALA A 252 11.27 -4.97 -21.56
C ALA A 252 9.94 -5.53 -22.08
N SER A 253 9.06 -6.00 -21.18
CA SER A 253 7.75 -6.61 -21.55
C SER A 253 6.66 -5.58 -21.88
N THR A 254 6.80 -4.33 -21.42
CA THR A 254 5.82 -3.26 -21.64
C THR A 254 6.12 -2.44 -22.89
N GLN A 255 7.33 -2.55 -23.44
CA GLN A 255 7.75 -1.81 -24.62
C GLN A 255 6.79 -1.98 -25.80
N GLY A 256 6.39 -0.86 -26.43
CA GLY A 256 5.44 -0.84 -27.56
C GLY A 256 3.98 -1.07 -27.20
N ARG A 257 3.64 -1.25 -25.92
CA ARG A 257 2.25 -1.40 -25.42
C ARG A 257 1.72 -0.13 -24.78
N ALA A 258 2.55 0.53 -23.96
CA ALA A 258 2.25 1.77 -23.28
C ALA A 258 3.50 2.66 -23.30
N ARG A 259 3.33 3.97 -23.15
CA ARG A 259 4.46 4.89 -22.94
C ARG A 259 5.18 4.52 -21.65
N THR A 260 6.50 4.30 -21.72
CA THR A 260 7.31 3.90 -20.57
C THR A 260 8.12 5.06 -20.01
N ILE A 261 8.02 5.28 -18.70
CA ILE A 261 8.87 6.21 -17.95
C ILE A 261 9.65 5.38 -16.93
N ALA A 262 10.95 5.21 -17.16
CA ALA A 262 11.82 4.53 -16.21
C ALA A 262 12.33 5.53 -15.18
N TYR A 263 12.48 5.09 -13.93
CA TYR A 263 13.10 5.91 -12.90
C TYR A 263 14.06 5.12 -12.02
N GLY A 264 15.00 5.80 -11.38
CA GLY A 264 15.96 5.19 -10.46
C GLY A 264 16.95 6.16 -9.85
N LEU A 265 17.86 5.63 -9.04
CA LEU A 265 18.97 6.35 -8.42
C LEU A 265 20.24 6.16 -9.28
N ASP A 266 20.97 7.24 -9.55
CA ASP A 266 22.12 7.24 -10.47
C ASP A 266 23.27 6.32 -10.03
N GLU A 267 23.40 6.09 -8.72
CA GLU A 267 24.44 5.20 -8.18
C GLU A 267 24.33 3.76 -8.68
N THR A 268 23.14 3.33 -9.07
CA THR A 268 22.88 1.98 -9.61
C THR A 268 23.21 1.87 -11.10
N LEU A 269 23.50 2.99 -11.78
CA LEU A 269 23.84 3.01 -13.21
C LEU A 269 25.26 2.55 -13.50
N LYS A 270 26.19 2.59 -12.54
CA LYS A 270 27.60 2.24 -12.74
C LYS A 270 27.79 0.78 -13.15
N ASP A 271 26.87 -0.11 -12.78
CA ASP A 271 26.90 -1.53 -13.12
C ASP A 271 25.99 -1.91 -14.30
N ALA A 272 25.17 -0.96 -14.78
CA ALA A 272 24.16 -1.21 -15.81
C ALA A 272 24.58 -0.72 -17.21
N SER A 273 25.84 -0.97 -17.62
CA SER A 273 26.32 -0.76 -18.99
C SER A 273 25.68 -1.72 -20.01
N GLY A 274 24.68 -2.49 -19.64
CA GLY A 274 23.93 -3.42 -20.47
C GLY A 274 22.48 -3.02 -20.68
N ALA A 275 22.07 -2.89 -21.91
CA ALA A 275 20.75 -3.06 -22.55
C ALA A 275 19.47 -2.39 -21.93
N GLY A 276 19.39 -2.15 -20.62
CA GLY A 276 18.18 -1.62 -19.98
C GLY A 276 17.99 -0.08 -20.06
N ALA A 277 19.06 0.67 -20.33
CA ALA A 277 18.99 2.15 -20.40
C ALA A 277 18.36 2.67 -21.70
N GLN A 278 18.29 1.84 -22.74
CA GLN A 278 17.77 2.21 -24.07
C GLN A 278 16.31 1.80 -24.31
N GLN A 279 15.62 1.25 -23.31
CA GLN A 279 14.31 0.62 -23.52
C GLN A 279 13.10 1.43 -23.05
N ALA A 280 13.28 2.58 -22.39
CA ALA A 280 12.18 3.44 -21.96
C ALA A 280 12.05 4.69 -22.84
N ASP A 281 10.81 5.16 -23.04
CA ASP A 281 10.53 6.39 -23.80
C ASP A 281 11.02 7.64 -23.06
N ALA A 282 11.10 7.59 -21.73
CA ALA A 282 11.65 8.66 -20.90
C ALA A 282 12.32 8.12 -19.64
N LEU A 283 13.23 8.92 -19.06
CA LEU A 283 14.04 8.54 -17.90
C LEU A 283 14.06 9.67 -16.85
N LEU A 284 13.93 9.28 -15.58
CA LEU A 284 14.05 10.14 -14.40
C LEU A 284 15.13 9.54 -13.48
N LEU A 285 16.20 10.27 -13.23
CA LEU A 285 17.33 9.82 -12.40
C LEU A 285 17.60 10.80 -11.27
N ALA A 286 17.71 10.30 -10.04
CA ALA A 286 18.18 11.09 -8.90
C ALA A 286 19.61 10.69 -8.56
N SER A 287 20.48 11.67 -8.45
CA SER A 287 21.87 11.52 -8.00
C SER A 287 22.18 12.45 -6.85
N ASN A 288 23.33 12.27 -6.19
CA ASN A 288 23.75 13.10 -5.07
C ASN A 288 22.67 13.21 -3.97
N VAL A 289 22.05 12.09 -3.63
CA VAL A 289 21.03 12.03 -2.57
C VAL A 289 21.68 12.29 -1.22
N ARG A 290 21.26 13.35 -0.53
CA ARG A 290 21.83 13.78 0.75
C ARG A 290 20.76 14.21 1.73
N ALA A 291 20.98 13.95 3.01
CA ALA A 291 20.11 14.44 4.07
C ALA A 291 20.28 15.97 4.22
N THR A 292 19.18 16.66 4.50
CA THR A 292 19.14 18.08 4.89
C THR A 292 18.57 18.23 6.30
N ALA A 293 18.56 19.42 6.84
CA ALA A 293 17.95 19.68 8.16
C ALA A 293 16.45 19.35 8.21
N THR A 294 15.76 19.42 7.07
CA THR A 294 14.31 19.29 6.94
C THR A 294 13.86 18.03 6.22
N GLY A 295 14.76 17.37 5.47
CA GLY A 295 14.39 16.21 4.66
C GLY A 295 15.54 15.64 3.86
N THR A 296 15.38 15.56 2.54
CA THR A 296 16.38 15.01 1.61
C THR A 296 16.48 15.91 0.39
N ALA A 297 17.70 16.18 -0.08
CA ALA A 297 17.96 16.86 -1.34
C ALA A 297 18.66 15.92 -2.33
N PHE A 298 18.41 16.13 -3.61
CA PHE A 298 19.03 15.35 -4.69
C PHE A 298 19.03 16.14 -6.01
N HIS A 299 19.95 15.77 -6.90
CA HIS A 299 19.96 16.25 -8.27
C HIS A 299 19.09 15.35 -9.15
N LEU A 300 18.11 15.93 -9.83
CA LEU A 300 17.24 15.24 -10.78
C LEU A 300 17.74 15.48 -12.20
N THR A 301 18.00 14.41 -12.94
CA THR A 301 18.29 14.42 -14.38
C THR A 301 17.16 13.71 -15.12
N THR A 302 16.64 14.33 -16.19
CA THR A 302 15.62 13.71 -17.02
C THR A 302 16.03 13.68 -18.49
N SER A 303 15.54 12.69 -19.24
CA SER A 303 15.80 12.62 -20.68
C SER A 303 14.89 13.50 -21.53
N ALA A 304 13.77 14.00 -20.96
CA ALA A 304 12.70 14.65 -21.75
C ALA A 304 12.25 16.01 -21.20
N TRP A 305 12.54 16.37 -19.91
CA TRP A 305 11.94 17.55 -19.26
C TRP A 305 12.96 18.54 -18.68
N GLY A 306 14.25 18.19 -18.65
CA GLY A 306 15.32 19.02 -18.08
C GLY A 306 15.83 18.49 -16.73
N ASN A 307 16.67 19.28 -16.06
CA ASN A 307 17.32 18.91 -14.81
C ASN A 307 16.92 19.91 -13.71
N ALA A 308 16.95 19.47 -12.44
CA ALA A 308 16.64 20.31 -11.30
C ALA A 308 17.36 19.86 -10.03
N GLU A 309 17.67 20.81 -9.11
CA GLU A 309 17.92 20.50 -7.71
C GLU A 309 16.59 20.42 -6.99
N VAL A 310 16.36 19.31 -6.30
CA VAL A 310 15.09 19.04 -5.61
C VAL A 310 15.35 18.84 -4.13
N GLU A 311 14.61 19.55 -3.29
CA GLU A 311 14.58 19.32 -1.84
C GLU A 311 13.16 18.92 -1.43
N VAL A 312 13.05 17.86 -0.63
CA VAL A 312 11.78 17.26 -0.19
C VAL A 312 11.78 17.04 1.32
N GLN A 313 10.60 17.04 1.93
CA GLN A 313 10.45 16.90 3.38
C GLN A 313 10.53 15.44 3.87
N THR A 314 10.67 14.49 2.95
CA THR A 314 10.77 13.06 3.26
C THR A 314 12.21 12.62 3.49
N LEU A 315 12.39 11.51 4.21
CA LEU A 315 13.69 10.97 4.56
C LEU A 315 13.99 9.69 3.80
N GLY A 316 15.27 9.51 3.45
CA GLY A 316 15.82 8.27 2.93
C GLY A 316 15.71 8.10 1.40
N ALA A 317 16.70 7.43 0.84
CA ALA A 317 16.81 7.19 -0.60
C ALA A 317 15.61 6.43 -1.19
N PHE A 318 15.00 5.52 -0.40
CA PHE A 318 13.80 4.80 -0.85
C PHE A 318 12.59 5.73 -1.04
N ASN A 319 12.48 6.82 -0.27
CA ASN A 319 11.44 7.83 -0.48
C ASN A 319 11.76 8.72 -1.68
N VAL A 320 13.04 8.99 -1.96
CA VAL A 320 13.43 9.63 -3.23
C VAL A 320 13.00 8.76 -4.41
N SER A 321 13.26 7.45 -4.37
CA SER A 321 12.77 6.51 -5.39
C SER A 321 11.24 6.53 -5.53
N ASN A 322 10.49 6.50 -4.43
CA ASN A 322 9.03 6.63 -4.46
C ASN A 322 8.57 7.96 -5.08
N LEU A 323 9.24 9.08 -4.75
CA LEU A 323 8.93 10.41 -5.30
C LEU A 323 9.26 10.52 -6.79
N LEU A 324 10.28 9.82 -7.29
CA LEU A 324 10.51 9.70 -8.74
C LEU A 324 9.35 8.95 -9.41
N GLY A 325 8.82 7.90 -8.78
CA GLY A 325 7.62 7.22 -9.24
C GLY A 325 6.38 8.12 -9.26
N VAL A 326 6.22 8.96 -8.24
CA VAL A 326 5.16 10.00 -8.19
C VAL A 326 5.34 11.03 -9.30
N LEU A 327 6.56 11.56 -9.47
CA LEU A 327 6.87 12.49 -10.55
C LEU A 327 6.55 11.90 -11.92
N GLY A 328 6.99 10.64 -12.15
CA GLY A 328 6.68 9.93 -13.39
C GLY A 328 5.17 9.80 -13.65
N ALA A 329 4.37 9.53 -12.59
CA ALA A 329 2.92 9.45 -12.70
C ALA A 329 2.28 10.83 -13.02
N LEU A 330 2.76 11.92 -12.40
CA LEU A 330 2.31 13.28 -12.69
C LEU A 330 2.63 13.67 -14.14
N LEU A 331 3.84 13.36 -14.62
CA LEU A 331 4.26 13.63 -16.01
C LEU A 331 3.49 12.76 -17.02
N ALA A 332 3.17 11.52 -16.65
CA ALA A 332 2.30 10.65 -17.45
C ALA A 332 0.84 11.14 -17.50
N ALA A 333 0.41 11.90 -16.49
CA ALA A 333 -0.89 12.57 -16.41
C ALA A 333 -0.88 13.96 -17.07
N ASP A 334 0.15 14.25 -17.86
CA ASP A 334 0.35 15.52 -18.61
C ASP A 334 0.47 16.77 -17.71
N VAL A 335 0.91 16.60 -16.44
CA VAL A 335 1.25 17.74 -15.56
C VAL A 335 2.55 18.38 -16.05
N PRO A 336 2.60 19.72 -16.20
CA PRO A 336 3.84 20.42 -16.54
C PRO A 336 4.97 20.15 -15.53
N PHE A 337 6.19 19.97 -16.02
CA PHE A 337 7.35 19.56 -15.21
C PHE A 337 7.59 20.47 -14.00
N ASP A 338 7.64 21.78 -14.20
CA ASP A 338 7.87 22.74 -13.11
C ASP A 338 6.76 22.70 -12.06
N ALA A 339 5.50 22.53 -12.48
CA ALA A 339 4.37 22.38 -11.56
C ALA A 339 4.45 21.08 -10.77
N ALA A 340 4.84 19.96 -11.41
CA ALA A 340 5.05 18.68 -10.73
C ALA A 340 6.17 18.79 -9.68
N LEU A 341 7.30 19.41 -10.00
CA LEU A 341 8.40 19.63 -9.05
C LEU A 341 7.99 20.53 -7.88
N ALA A 342 7.25 21.60 -8.14
CA ALA A 342 6.77 22.51 -7.09
C ALA A 342 5.84 21.79 -6.10
N GLU A 343 5.04 20.83 -6.56
CA GLU A 343 4.21 20.03 -5.66
C GLU A 343 5.00 18.94 -4.93
N LEU A 344 5.98 18.28 -5.58
CA LEU A 344 6.86 17.32 -4.90
C LEU A 344 7.54 17.92 -3.66
N ALA A 345 8.04 19.15 -3.76
CA ALA A 345 8.73 19.85 -2.66
C ALA A 345 7.82 20.09 -1.43
N LYS A 346 6.50 20.10 -1.61
CA LYS A 346 5.51 20.32 -0.55
C LYS A 346 5.00 19.03 0.09
N LEU A 347 5.32 17.86 -0.49
CA LEU A 347 4.82 16.58 0.02
C LEU A 347 5.41 16.26 1.38
N GLU A 348 4.54 15.99 2.33
CA GLU A 348 4.88 15.60 3.70
C GLU A 348 4.90 14.07 3.88
N PRO A 349 5.59 13.55 4.91
CA PRO A 349 5.52 12.14 5.26
C PRO A 349 4.07 11.68 5.49
N VAL A 350 3.71 10.53 4.93
CA VAL A 350 2.38 9.95 5.08
C VAL A 350 2.21 9.36 6.48
N ASN A 351 0.99 9.41 7.02
CA ASN A 351 0.68 8.86 8.34
C ASN A 351 1.17 7.41 8.49
N GLY A 352 2.00 7.16 9.52
CA GLY A 352 2.61 5.85 9.76
C GLY A 352 3.66 5.42 8.73
N ARG A 353 4.20 6.34 7.93
CA ARG A 353 5.28 6.12 6.96
C ARG A 353 6.38 7.16 7.20
N MET A 354 7.44 6.80 7.92
CA MET A 354 8.50 7.72 8.37
C MET A 354 7.93 8.99 9.03
N GLN A 355 6.80 8.85 9.71
CA GLN A 355 6.11 9.95 10.39
C GLN A 355 6.89 10.38 11.63
N ARG A 356 7.18 11.67 11.75
CA ARG A 356 7.99 12.23 12.83
C ARG A 356 7.12 12.81 13.95
N LEU A 357 7.53 12.57 15.19
CA LEU A 357 6.96 13.17 16.41
C LEU A 357 8.10 13.62 17.33
N GLY A 358 7.90 14.71 18.06
CA GLY A 358 8.91 15.26 18.98
C GLY A 358 10.14 15.80 18.26
N GLY A 359 11.33 15.50 18.78
CA GLY A 359 12.63 15.89 18.21
C GLY A 359 13.06 17.32 18.51
N ARG A 360 12.34 18.03 19.35
CA ARG A 360 12.65 19.40 19.75
C ARG A 360 13.65 19.38 20.90
N LEU A 361 14.93 19.60 20.59
CA LEU A 361 16.02 19.55 21.57
C LEU A 361 15.80 20.51 22.75
N GLN A 362 15.21 21.68 22.48
CA GLN A 362 14.88 22.67 23.52
C GLN A 362 13.78 22.21 24.49
N ASN A 363 13.00 21.20 24.13
CA ASN A 363 11.93 20.62 24.95
C ASN A 363 12.36 19.30 25.61
N ASP A 364 13.63 18.91 25.53
CA ASP A 364 14.15 17.63 25.98
C ASP A 364 13.44 16.42 25.29
N GLU A 365 13.08 16.58 24.01
CA GLU A 365 12.33 15.58 23.26
C GLU A 365 13.25 14.79 22.32
N PRO A 366 13.35 13.42 22.45
CA PRO A 366 13.93 12.57 21.42
C PRO A 366 13.06 12.64 20.15
N LEU A 367 13.67 12.36 19.00
CA LEU A 367 12.93 12.22 17.76
C LEU A 367 12.31 10.82 17.69
N VAL A 368 11.00 10.74 17.63
CA VAL A 368 10.27 9.48 17.43
C VAL A 368 9.80 9.40 15.97
N VAL A 369 10.13 8.30 15.30
CA VAL A 369 9.70 8.01 13.92
C VAL A 369 8.81 6.80 13.92
N ILE A 370 7.59 6.93 13.39
CA ILE A 370 6.63 5.84 13.25
C ILE A 370 6.65 5.34 11.82
N ASP A 371 6.86 4.04 11.64
CA ASP A 371 6.93 3.42 10.32
C ASP A 371 6.22 2.07 10.27
N TYR A 372 5.70 1.73 9.11
CA TYR A 372 5.03 0.45 8.83
C TYR A 372 6.02 -0.66 8.43
N ALA A 373 7.30 -0.47 8.56
CA ALA A 373 8.34 -1.45 8.23
C ALA A 373 8.12 -2.76 9.00
N HIS A 374 7.59 -3.77 8.33
CA HIS A 374 7.21 -5.08 8.90
C HIS A 374 7.84 -6.25 8.12
N THR A 375 8.73 -5.96 7.18
CA THR A 375 9.56 -6.92 6.44
C THR A 375 11.03 -6.66 6.70
N PRO A 376 11.94 -7.64 6.53
CA PRO A 376 13.38 -7.45 6.70
C PRO A 376 13.93 -6.27 5.89
N ASP A 377 13.67 -6.23 4.59
CA ASP A 377 14.11 -5.17 3.66
C ASP A 377 13.59 -3.78 4.08
N ALA A 378 12.30 -3.67 4.45
CA ALA A 378 11.73 -2.40 4.89
C ALA A 378 12.36 -1.92 6.20
N LEU A 379 12.59 -2.81 7.17
CA LEU A 379 13.23 -2.46 8.44
C LEU A 379 14.67 -2.00 8.22
N GLU A 380 15.44 -2.71 7.37
CA GLU A 380 16.80 -2.36 7.00
C GLU A 380 16.86 -0.95 6.41
N LYS A 381 16.08 -0.68 5.37
CA LYS A 381 16.03 0.62 4.70
C LYS A 381 15.59 1.75 5.63
N THR A 382 14.63 1.49 6.51
CA THR A 382 14.17 2.47 7.51
C THR A 382 15.29 2.82 8.48
N LEU A 383 16.00 1.83 9.03
CA LEU A 383 17.11 2.06 9.95
C LEU A 383 18.29 2.75 9.26
N GLU A 384 18.66 2.34 8.06
CA GLU A 384 19.72 2.98 7.26
C GLU A 384 19.40 4.45 6.96
N ALA A 385 18.15 4.77 6.65
CA ALA A 385 17.71 6.15 6.43
C ALA A 385 17.78 7.03 7.68
N LEU A 386 17.59 6.44 8.86
CA LEU A 386 17.59 7.16 10.13
C LEU A 386 18.96 7.24 10.81
N ARG A 387 19.90 6.35 10.45
CA ARG A 387 21.26 6.34 11.03
C ARG A 387 22.01 7.68 10.87
N PRO A 388 22.06 8.31 9.66
CA PRO A 388 22.69 9.63 9.49
C PRO A 388 22.04 10.71 10.35
N MET A 389 20.71 10.62 10.55
CA MET A 389 19.99 11.59 11.38
C MET A 389 20.33 11.46 12.87
N ALA A 390 20.41 10.23 13.40
CA ALA A 390 20.85 10.00 14.78
C ALA A 390 22.29 10.54 14.98
N ALA A 391 23.19 10.24 14.04
CA ALA A 391 24.57 10.75 14.06
C ALA A 391 24.63 12.29 14.02
N ALA A 392 23.83 12.92 13.15
CA ALA A 392 23.79 14.40 13.04
C ALA A 392 23.23 15.08 14.30
N ARG A 393 22.37 14.38 15.07
CA ARG A 393 21.85 14.83 16.35
C ARG A 393 22.83 14.56 17.52
N GLY A 394 23.86 13.73 17.30
CA GLY A 394 24.80 13.28 18.33
C GLY A 394 24.20 12.25 19.30
N GLY A 395 23.15 11.55 18.91
CA GLY A 395 22.43 10.56 19.68
C GLY A 395 22.49 9.15 19.11
N GLU A 396 21.82 8.23 19.79
CA GLU A 396 21.68 6.83 19.42
C GLU A 396 20.46 6.60 18.52
N LEU A 397 20.52 5.55 17.68
CA LEU A 397 19.38 5.02 16.95
C LEU A 397 18.79 3.84 17.72
N ILE A 398 17.56 3.97 18.20
CA ILE A 398 16.84 2.93 18.94
C ILE A 398 15.76 2.34 18.06
N CYS A 399 15.82 1.03 17.81
CA CYS A 399 14.83 0.29 17.04
C CYS A 399 13.86 -0.43 17.96
N MET A 400 12.58 -0.07 17.92
CA MET A 400 11.50 -0.79 18.60
C MET A 400 10.56 -1.42 17.58
N PHE A 401 10.40 -2.76 17.63
CA PHE A 401 9.54 -3.49 16.71
C PHE A 401 9.04 -4.81 17.28
N GLY A 402 8.08 -5.40 16.59
CA GLY A 402 7.58 -6.76 16.77
C GLY A 402 7.22 -7.38 15.43
N CYS A 403 6.77 -8.63 15.46
CA CYS A 403 6.27 -9.32 14.28
C CYS A 403 4.83 -9.81 14.49
N GLY A 404 4.06 -9.91 13.41
CA GLY A 404 2.72 -10.46 13.44
C GLY A 404 2.72 -11.98 13.63
N GLY A 405 1.76 -12.50 14.40
CA GLY A 405 1.40 -13.90 14.45
C GLY A 405 0.53 -14.31 13.25
N ASP A 406 0.42 -15.62 13.01
CA ASP A 406 -0.32 -16.22 11.88
C ASP A 406 0.12 -15.65 10.52
N ARG A 407 1.43 -15.42 10.38
CA ARG A 407 2.11 -14.87 9.20
C ARG A 407 3.45 -15.56 9.03
N ASP A 408 4.17 -15.20 7.97
CA ASP A 408 5.52 -15.70 7.70
C ASP A 408 6.44 -15.53 8.92
N ALA A 409 6.75 -16.66 9.58
CA ALA A 409 7.64 -16.68 10.76
C ALA A 409 9.12 -16.57 10.35
N THR A 410 9.48 -16.88 9.09
CA THR A 410 10.89 -16.92 8.65
C THR A 410 11.56 -15.54 8.69
N LYS A 411 10.78 -14.48 8.60
CA LYS A 411 11.26 -13.10 8.68
C LYS A 411 11.66 -12.66 10.10
N ARG A 412 11.19 -13.35 11.18
CA ARG A 412 11.35 -12.92 12.57
C ARG A 412 12.82 -12.82 12.96
N SER A 413 13.58 -13.89 12.76
CA SER A 413 15.02 -13.92 13.05
C SER A 413 15.83 -12.97 12.16
N LEU A 414 15.44 -12.82 10.89
CA LEU A 414 16.10 -11.88 9.97
C LEU A 414 15.94 -10.44 10.43
N MET A 415 14.74 -10.05 10.89
CA MET A 415 14.49 -8.71 11.41
C MET A 415 15.26 -8.46 12.73
N GLY A 416 15.40 -9.47 13.59
CA GLY A 416 16.25 -9.40 14.80
C GLY A 416 17.70 -9.10 14.44
N ALA A 417 18.27 -9.85 13.49
CA ALA A 417 19.64 -9.65 13.03
C ALA A 417 19.88 -8.26 12.42
N ILE A 418 18.93 -7.76 11.64
CA ILE A 418 19.00 -6.44 11.00
C ILE A 418 18.97 -5.34 12.07
N ALA A 419 18.04 -5.42 13.02
CA ALA A 419 17.92 -4.44 14.09
C ALA A 419 19.19 -4.35 14.92
N GLU A 420 19.75 -5.50 15.34
CA GLU A 420 21.03 -5.54 16.09
C GLU A 420 22.20 -4.97 15.30
N ARG A 421 22.26 -5.21 14.00
CA ARG A 421 23.36 -4.76 13.14
C ARG A 421 23.37 -3.25 12.93
N ILE A 422 22.21 -2.61 12.84
CA ILE A 422 22.11 -1.20 12.42
C ILE A 422 21.77 -0.27 13.59
N ALA A 423 20.95 -0.68 14.55
CA ALA A 423 20.59 0.15 15.69
C ALA A 423 21.59 0.03 16.86
N ASP A 424 21.72 1.09 17.66
CA ASP A 424 22.52 1.09 18.90
C ASP A 424 21.75 0.43 20.05
N GLY A 425 20.43 0.60 20.07
CA GLY A 425 19.53 -0.01 21.03
C GLY A 425 18.38 -0.75 20.33
N VAL A 426 18.00 -1.92 20.85
CA VAL A 426 16.88 -2.71 20.32
C VAL A 426 15.85 -2.98 21.42
N VAL A 427 14.59 -2.76 21.12
CA VAL A 427 13.44 -3.11 21.96
C VAL A 427 12.51 -4.04 21.15
N VAL A 428 12.40 -5.29 21.57
CA VAL A 428 11.49 -6.27 20.95
C VAL A 428 10.20 -6.33 21.75
N THR A 429 9.06 -6.19 21.06
CA THR A 429 7.74 -6.11 21.68
C THR A 429 6.67 -6.82 20.82
N SER A 430 5.43 -6.83 21.27
CA SER A 430 4.32 -7.35 20.46
C SER A 430 3.93 -6.39 19.33
N ASP A 431 3.60 -6.96 18.18
CA ASP A 431 2.88 -6.29 17.09
C ASP A 431 1.38 -6.69 17.16
N ASN A 432 0.91 -7.56 16.29
CA ASN A 432 -0.38 -8.24 16.32
C ASN A 432 -0.14 -9.75 16.52
N PRO A 433 -0.05 -10.27 17.73
CA PRO A 433 0.22 -11.71 17.96
C PRO A 433 -0.86 -12.63 17.40
N ARG A 434 -2.09 -12.15 17.22
CA ARG A 434 -3.27 -12.89 16.77
C ARG A 434 -3.54 -14.12 17.64
N SER A 435 -3.39 -15.33 17.08
CA SER A 435 -3.60 -16.58 17.83
C SER A 435 -2.31 -17.12 18.47
N GLU A 436 -1.13 -16.59 18.09
CA GLU A 436 0.15 -17.04 18.64
C GLU A 436 0.47 -16.41 20.00
N ASP A 437 1.27 -17.12 20.81
CA ASP A 437 1.82 -16.59 22.07
C ASP A 437 2.80 -15.45 21.79
N PRO A 438 2.57 -14.24 22.36
CA PRO A 438 3.44 -13.09 22.15
C PRO A 438 4.91 -13.34 22.53
N GLN A 439 5.16 -14.06 23.63
CA GLN A 439 6.52 -14.36 24.09
C GLN A 439 7.26 -15.26 23.10
N SER A 440 6.57 -16.25 22.53
CA SER A 440 7.15 -17.11 21.50
C SER A 440 7.61 -16.31 20.27
N ILE A 441 6.84 -15.31 19.86
CA ILE A 441 7.22 -14.43 18.73
C ILE A 441 8.46 -13.60 19.10
N ILE A 442 8.51 -13.03 20.31
CA ILE A 442 9.63 -12.24 20.80
C ILE A 442 10.91 -13.09 20.84
N GLU A 443 10.82 -14.34 21.31
CA GLU A 443 11.95 -15.27 21.34
C GLU A 443 12.45 -15.62 19.93
N GLN A 444 11.56 -15.87 18.98
CA GLN A 444 11.92 -16.15 17.58
C GLN A 444 12.63 -14.95 16.90
N ILE A 445 12.26 -13.72 17.26
CA ILE A 445 12.99 -12.53 16.82
C ILE A 445 14.40 -12.53 17.43
N ALA A 446 14.51 -12.79 18.73
CA ALA A 446 15.76 -12.73 19.46
C ALA A 446 16.77 -13.80 19.02
N VAL A 447 16.31 -14.97 18.55
CA VAL A 447 17.19 -16.04 18.00
C VAL A 447 18.03 -15.54 16.82
N GLY A 448 17.59 -14.54 16.06
CA GLY A 448 18.38 -13.95 14.96
C GLY A 448 19.51 -13.03 15.42
N MET A 449 19.52 -12.62 16.66
CA MET A 449 20.52 -11.70 17.22
C MET A 449 21.77 -12.45 17.68
N LYS A 450 22.95 -11.88 17.48
CA LYS A 450 24.22 -12.44 17.98
C LYS A 450 24.31 -12.36 19.50
N ASP A 451 23.80 -11.28 20.08
CA ASP A 451 23.76 -11.04 21.52
C ASP A 451 22.35 -10.57 21.94
N ALA A 452 21.44 -11.52 22.02
CA ALA A 452 20.06 -11.27 22.42
C ALA A 452 19.90 -10.68 23.86
N SER A 453 20.95 -10.69 24.68
CA SER A 453 20.92 -10.08 26.01
C SER A 453 20.90 -8.55 25.96
N LYS A 454 21.34 -7.94 24.85
CA LYS A 454 21.33 -6.50 24.64
C LYS A 454 19.96 -5.96 24.21
N ALA A 455 19.06 -6.82 23.75
CA ALA A 455 17.70 -6.42 23.41
C ALA A 455 16.81 -6.37 24.65
N ARG A 456 16.17 -5.23 24.88
CA ARG A 456 15.07 -5.14 25.85
C ARG A 456 13.86 -5.87 25.29
N ARG A 457 13.29 -6.81 26.05
CA ARG A 457 12.11 -7.59 25.66
C ARG A 457 10.95 -7.16 26.53
N ILE A 458 9.97 -6.49 25.96
CA ILE A 458 8.82 -5.93 26.68
C ILE A 458 7.57 -6.31 25.90
N GLU A 459 6.82 -7.28 26.41
CA GLU A 459 5.65 -7.83 25.70
C GLU A 459 4.60 -6.75 25.42
N ASP A 460 4.21 -5.98 26.43
CA ASP A 460 3.22 -4.91 26.29
C ASP A 460 3.79 -3.73 25.48
N ARG A 461 3.24 -3.51 24.29
CA ARG A 461 3.73 -2.49 23.35
C ARG A 461 3.58 -1.07 23.88
N ALA A 462 2.52 -0.77 24.63
CA ALA A 462 2.33 0.55 25.22
C ALA A 462 3.43 0.85 26.25
N SER A 463 3.74 -0.13 27.11
CA SER A 463 4.83 -0.06 28.08
C SER A 463 6.20 0.05 27.39
N ALA A 464 6.40 -0.66 26.27
CA ALA A 464 7.63 -0.59 25.48
C ALA A 464 7.86 0.82 24.91
N ILE A 465 6.81 1.44 24.32
CA ILE A 465 6.85 2.82 23.80
C ILE A 465 7.18 3.80 24.93
N LEU A 466 6.46 3.72 26.04
CA LEU A 466 6.67 4.61 27.19
C LEU A 466 8.10 4.51 27.72
N GLN A 467 8.62 3.28 27.91
CA GLN A 467 9.97 3.06 28.44
C GLN A 467 11.04 3.51 27.44
N ALA A 468 10.90 3.21 26.15
CA ALA A 468 11.84 3.64 25.12
C ALA A 468 11.96 5.16 25.08
N ILE A 469 10.84 5.89 25.03
CA ILE A 469 10.82 7.35 24.97
C ILE A 469 11.31 7.98 26.28
N ARG A 470 10.97 7.41 27.43
CA ARG A 470 11.38 7.94 28.73
C ARG A 470 12.88 7.77 28.99
N SER A 471 13.48 6.65 28.55
CA SER A 471 14.90 6.35 28.79
C SER A 471 15.87 6.97 27.77
N ALA A 472 15.36 7.43 26.62
CA ALA A 472 16.18 8.00 25.54
C ALA A 472 16.73 9.38 25.90
N ALA A 473 17.92 9.72 25.40
CA ALA A 473 18.42 11.09 25.41
C ALA A 473 17.62 11.95 24.40
N ARG A 474 17.62 13.28 24.58
CA ARG A 474 16.91 14.18 23.63
C ARG A 474 17.53 14.19 22.23
N GLU A 475 18.79 13.80 22.12
CA GLU A 475 19.51 13.65 20.87
C GLU A 475 19.12 12.38 20.12
N ASP A 476 18.57 11.36 20.80
CA ASP A 476 18.28 10.05 20.23
C ASP A 476 17.17 10.09 19.19
N VAL A 477 17.22 9.10 18.30
CA VAL A 477 16.19 8.79 17.32
C VAL A 477 15.60 7.41 17.63
N ILE A 478 14.30 7.36 17.88
CA ILE A 478 13.57 6.14 18.19
C ILE A 478 12.69 5.79 17.00
N VAL A 479 12.84 4.62 16.40
CA VAL A 479 11.90 4.13 15.40
C VAL A 479 10.92 3.14 16.02
N LEU A 480 9.62 3.40 15.87
CA LEU A 480 8.51 2.50 16.20
C LEU A 480 8.08 1.83 14.89
N ALA A 481 8.57 0.60 14.68
CA ALA A 481 8.34 -0.12 13.41
C ALA A 481 7.27 -1.22 13.55
N GLY A 482 6.63 -1.54 12.43
CA GLY A 482 5.66 -2.62 12.26
C GLY A 482 4.23 -2.13 12.08
N LYS A 483 3.67 -1.40 13.02
CA LYS A 483 2.25 -1.00 13.01
C LYS A 483 1.94 0.26 12.18
N GLY A 484 2.88 1.20 12.11
CA GLY A 484 2.67 2.43 11.35
C GLY A 484 1.36 3.13 11.71
N HIS A 485 0.41 3.15 10.79
CA HIS A 485 -0.91 3.79 10.90
C HIS A 485 -1.99 2.92 11.58
N GLU A 486 -1.70 1.68 11.93
CA GLU A 486 -2.70 0.78 12.50
C GLU A 486 -3.29 1.33 13.81
N ALA A 487 -4.61 1.37 13.88
CA ALA A 487 -5.36 1.87 15.03
C ALA A 487 -5.86 0.77 15.98
N THR A 488 -5.43 -0.49 15.75
CA THR A 488 -5.82 -1.62 16.59
C THR A 488 -4.66 -2.58 16.81
N GLN A 489 -4.72 -3.34 17.90
CA GLN A 489 -3.87 -4.49 18.17
C GLN A 489 -4.74 -5.74 18.36
N GLU A 490 -4.38 -6.84 17.72
CA GLU A 490 -5.09 -8.11 17.80
C GLU A 490 -4.30 -9.11 18.63
N ILE A 491 -4.88 -9.54 19.77
CA ILE A 491 -4.29 -10.51 20.71
C ILE A 491 -5.36 -11.57 21.00
N MET A 492 -5.05 -12.85 20.80
CA MET A 492 -5.94 -13.99 21.03
C MET A 492 -7.32 -13.79 20.37
N GLY A 493 -7.33 -13.36 19.10
CA GLY A 493 -8.54 -13.11 18.32
C GLY A 493 -9.35 -11.87 18.73
N LYS A 494 -8.90 -11.12 19.73
CA LYS A 494 -9.58 -9.90 20.19
C LYS A 494 -8.85 -8.66 19.68
N LYS A 495 -9.54 -7.83 18.90
CA LYS A 495 -9.06 -6.50 18.47
C LYS A 495 -9.35 -5.46 19.53
N ARG A 496 -8.32 -4.70 19.93
CA ARG A 496 -8.41 -3.59 20.86
C ARG A 496 -7.90 -2.32 20.19
N ALA A 497 -8.47 -1.16 20.54
CA ALA A 497 -7.94 0.12 20.08
C ALA A 497 -6.49 0.29 20.56
N PHE A 498 -5.60 0.61 19.63
CA PHE A 498 -4.18 0.81 19.89
C PHE A 498 -3.55 1.62 18.75
N SER A 499 -2.77 2.63 19.07
CA SER A 499 -2.07 3.47 18.09
C SER A 499 -0.68 3.82 18.62
N ASP A 500 0.37 3.47 17.86
CA ASP A 500 1.74 3.87 18.16
C ASP A 500 1.86 5.39 18.28
N GLN A 501 1.16 6.13 17.42
CA GLN A 501 1.17 7.58 17.39
C GLN A 501 0.62 8.20 18.68
N ASP A 502 -0.50 7.67 19.20
CA ASP A 502 -1.13 8.19 20.40
C ASP A 502 -0.31 7.88 21.63
N HIS A 503 0.22 6.66 21.76
CA HIS A 503 1.12 6.28 22.85
C HIS A 503 2.44 7.08 22.83
N ALA A 504 3.02 7.32 21.65
CA ALA A 504 4.22 8.13 21.52
C ALA A 504 3.96 9.60 21.91
N ARG A 505 2.84 10.19 21.50
CA ARG A 505 2.45 11.57 21.92
C ARG A 505 2.26 11.67 23.42
N LEU A 506 1.58 10.69 24.04
CA LEU A 506 1.39 10.66 25.49
C LEU A 506 2.74 10.52 26.23
N ALA A 507 3.65 9.67 25.75
CA ALA A 507 4.96 9.47 26.35
C ALA A 507 5.85 10.73 26.25
N LEU A 508 5.84 11.41 25.09
CA LEU A 508 6.54 12.70 24.90
C LEU A 508 5.97 13.80 25.81
N ALA A 509 4.64 13.89 25.92
CA ALA A 509 3.97 14.87 26.80
C ALA A 509 4.31 14.61 28.27
N ALA A 510 4.32 13.35 28.72
CA ALA A 510 4.69 12.98 30.08
C ALA A 510 6.15 13.35 30.41
N ARG A 511 7.08 13.22 29.44
CA ARG A 511 8.47 13.63 29.60
C ARG A 511 8.60 15.14 29.74
N ALA A 512 7.90 15.94 28.94
CA ALA A 512 7.94 17.39 29.00
C ALA A 512 7.43 17.97 30.34
N THR A 513 6.51 17.28 31.02
CA THR A 513 6.03 17.68 32.35
C THR A 513 7.07 17.40 33.45
N HIS A 514 7.84 16.32 33.36
CA HIS A 514 8.94 16.03 34.31
C HIS A 514 10.10 17.03 34.22
N ALA A 515 10.45 17.47 32.99
CA ALA A 515 11.50 18.47 32.78
C ALA A 515 11.12 19.86 33.36
N ARG A 516 9.83 20.20 33.43
CA ARG A 516 9.34 21.45 34.03
C ARG A 516 9.15 21.39 35.55
N GLY A 517 8.96 20.20 36.12
CA GLY A 517 8.76 19.99 37.58
C GLY A 517 10.00 19.73 38.38
N GLY A 518 11.16 19.56 37.76
CA GLY A 518 12.47 19.31 38.41
C GLY A 518 13.33 20.54 38.65
N GLY A 519 12.76 21.74 38.47
CA GLY A 519 13.45 23.04 38.60
C GLY A 519 12.94 23.88 39.80
N GLU A 520 12.48 23.26 40.91
CA GLU A 520 12.23 23.93 42.17
C GLU A 520 13.20 23.46 43.25
#